data_05a7f86c93df05c88a3975d2e41c3b3e
#
_entry.id   05a7f86c93df05c88a3975d2e41c3b3e
#
_cell.length_a   1.000
_cell.length_b   1.000
_cell.length_c   1.000
_cell.angle_alpha   90.00
_cell.angle_beta   90.00
_cell.angle_gamma   90.00
#
_symmetry.space_group_name_H-M   'P 1'
#
loop_
_entity.id
_entity.type
_entity.pdbx_description
1 polymer ?
#
loop_
_entity_poly.entity_id
_entity_poly.type
_entity_poly.pdbx_seq_one_letter_code
_entity_poly.pdbx_strand_id
1 'polypeptide(L)'
;LTGFYQERDLEDMLLNGIQQFLMELGSGFTFVERQKRMIIDGEDFRLDLLFYHRKLRRLIAIDLKRTRFKPAYKGQMELYLRYLDKHERNEGEESPLGLLLCAEGSNEQIELLQLEDSGIKAAQTIQNYRQKNCYKSSS
;
A
#
# COMPACT_ATOMS: atom_id res chain seq x y z
N LEU A 1 -6.99 1.43 28.20
CA LEU A 1 -7.92 2.15 27.36
C LEU A 1 -7.72 1.86 25.89
N THR A 2 -7.64 0.57 25.63
CA THR A 2 -7.42 0.06 24.29
C THR A 2 -8.55 0.40 23.32
N GLY A 3 -9.74 0.72 23.85
CA GLY A 3 -10.86 1.12 23.03
C GLY A 3 -10.74 2.51 22.42
N PHE A 4 -9.73 3.27 22.81
CA PHE A 4 -9.56 4.64 22.34
C PHE A 4 -8.50 4.83 21.27
N TYR A 5 -7.85 3.77 20.83
CA TYR A 5 -7.05 3.89 19.61
C TYR A 5 -8.02 4.07 18.47
N GLN A 6 -8.29 5.30 18.17
CA GLN A 6 -9.12 5.62 17.03
C GLN A 6 -8.39 5.20 15.76
N GLU A 7 -9.17 4.93 14.73
CA GLU A 7 -8.60 4.58 13.43
C GLU A 7 -7.56 5.60 12.97
N ARG A 8 -7.78 6.86 13.35
CA ARG A 8 -6.87 7.94 13.00
C ARG A 8 -5.47 7.74 13.60
N ASP A 9 -5.38 7.34 14.87
CA ASP A 9 -4.09 7.15 15.52
C ASP A 9 -3.33 5.97 14.92
N LEU A 10 -4.03 4.88 14.66
CA LEU A 10 -3.44 3.74 14.01
C LEU A 10 -3.00 4.08 12.59
N GLU A 11 -3.84 4.83 11.88
CA GLU A 11 -3.54 5.30 10.55
C GLU A 11 -2.28 6.17 10.54
N ASP A 12 -2.16 7.09 11.50
CA ASP A 12 -0.98 7.95 11.60
C ASP A 12 0.28 7.15 11.91
N MET A 13 0.19 6.18 12.80
CA MET A 13 1.32 5.31 13.11
C MET A 13 1.75 4.49 11.89
N LEU A 14 0.78 3.92 11.20
CA LEU A 14 1.05 3.15 9.99
C LEU A 14 1.59 4.04 8.87
N LEU A 15 1.06 5.26 8.78
CA LEU A 15 1.52 6.23 7.80
C LEU A 15 2.98 6.59 8.03
N ASN A 16 3.37 6.81 9.27
CA ASN A 16 4.76 7.10 9.62
C ASN A 16 5.68 5.94 9.27
N GLY A 17 5.25 4.72 9.58
CA GLY A 17 6.00 3.52 9.24
C GLY A 17 6.16 3.34 7.74
N ILE A 18 5.08 3.59 7.01
CA ILE A 18 5.10 3.51 5.55
C ILE A 18 6.00 4.59 4.96
N GLN A 19 5.93 5.82 5.47
CA GLN A 19 6.78 6.89 4.98
C GLN A 19 8.26 6.54 5.14
N GLN A 20 8.65 6.00 6.30
CA GLN A 20 10.02 5.57 6.49
C GLN A 20 10.40 4.45 5.54
N PHE A 21 9.51 3.49 5.37
CA PHE A 21 9.74 2.38 4.45
C PHE A 21 9.90 2.87 3.01
N LEU A 22 9.03 3.78 2.58
CA LEU A 22 9.08 4.33 1.23
C LEU A 22 10.34 5.17 1.01
N MET A 23 10.74 5.93 2.04
CA MET A 23 11.96 6.73 1.96
C MET A 23 13.21 5.84 1.82
N GLU A 24 13.20 4.68 2.46
CA GLU A 24 14.30 3.73 2.35
C GLU A 24 14.35 3.03 1.00
N LEU A 25 13.19 2.89 0.34
CA LEU A 25 13.14 2.33 -1.01
C LEU A 25 13.62 3.32 -2.07
N GLY A 26 13.88 4.55 -1.67
CA GLY A 26 14.40 5.56 -2.58
C GLY A 26 13.51 6.79 -2.64
N SER A 27 14.07 7.87 -3.18
CA SER A 27 13.34 9.11 -3.39
C SER A 27 12.44 9.00 -4.61
N GLY A 28 11.38 9.79 -4.64
CA GLY A 28 10.51 9.87 -5.80
C GLY A 28 9.04 9.70 -5.50
N PHE A 29 8.69 9.42 -4.24
CA PHE A 29 7.29 9.31 -3.85
C PHE A 29 6.67 10.69 -3.64
N THR A 30 5.51 10.89 -4.23
CA THR A 30 4.73 12.11 -4.06
C THR A 30 3.34 11.73 -3.60
N PHE A 31 2.88 12.35 -2.53
CA PHE A 31 1.53 12.12 -2.03
C PHE A 31 0.50 12.72 -2.99
N VAL A 32 -0.52 11.96 -3.31
CA VAL A 32 -1.58 12.40 -4.22
C VAL A 32 -2.88 12.65 -3.47
N GLU A 33 -3.36 11.63 -2.76
CA GLU A 33 -4.67 11.75 -2.14
C GLU A 33 -4.80 10.79 -0.96
N ARG A 34 -5.56 11.22 0.05
CA ARG A 34 -5.91 10.39 1.21
C ARG A 34 -7.40 10.09 1.15
N GLN A 35 -7.79 8.87 1.51
CA GLN A 35 -9.18 8.43 1.55
C GLN A 35 -9.88 8.69 0.21
N LYS A 36 -9.22 8.23 -0.84
CA LYS A 36 -9.75 8.43 -2.18
C LYS A 36 -11.01 7.60 -2.38
N ARG A 37 -12.09 8.29 -2.70
CA ARG A 37 -13.36 7.65 -2.98
C ARG A 37 -13.38 7.14 -4.41
N MET A 38 -13.81 5.88 -4.55
CA MET A 38 -13.96 5.26 -5.85
C MET A 38 -15.30 4.56 -5.90
N ILE A 39 -16.07 4.81 -6.95
CA ILE A 39 -17.34 4.13 -7.15
C ILE A 39 -17.12 3.08 -8.24
N ILE A 40 -17.24 1.82 -7.85
CA ILE A 40 -17.00 0.69 -8.72
C ILE A 40 -18.25 -0.19 -8.72
N ASP A 41 -18.86 -0.32 -9.88
CA ASP A 41 -20.12 -1.11 -10.06
C ASP A 41 -21.20 -0.69 -9.07
N GLY A 42 -21.31 0.63 -8.82
CA GLY A 42 -22.32 1.17 -7.93
C GLY A 42 -21.98 1.09 -6.46
N GLU A 43 -20.87 0.47 -6.09
CA GLU A 43 -20.41 0.39 -4.70
C GLU A 43 -19.38 1.46 -4.41
N ASP A 44 -19.45 2.01 -3.20
CA ASP A 44 -18.58 3.08 -2.74
C ASP A 44 -17.40 2.48 -1.97
N PHE A 45 -16.21 2.66 -2.50
CA PHE A 45 -14.97 2.20 -1.87
C PHE A 45 -14.09 3.39 -1.52
N ARG A 46 -13.22 3.19 -0.55
CA ARG A 46 -12.23 4.20 -0.18
C ARG A 46 -10.86 3.56 -0.10
N LEU A 47 -9.94 4.15 -0.85
CA LEU A 47 -8.53 3.79 -0.80
C LEU A 47 -7.85 4.69 0.23
N ASP A 48 -7.13 4.10 1.16
CA ASP A 48 -6.56 4.86 2.26
C ASP A 48 -5.56 5.92 1.80
N LEU A 49 -4.61 5.52 0.97
CA LEU A 49 -3.55 6.43 0.52
C LEU A 49 -3.23 6.18 -0.94
N LEU A 50 -2.97 7.27 -1.65
CA LEU A 50 -2.51 7.21 -3.04
C LEU A 50 -1.27 8.06 -3.19
N PHE A 51 -0.22 7.46 -3.72
CA PHE A 51 1.05 8.12 -4.03
C PHE A 51 1.36 7.97 -5.51
N TYR A 52 2.28 8.80 -5.98
CA TYR A 52 2.86 8.66 -7.31
C TYR A 52 4.37 8.54 -7.19
N HIS A 53 4.96 7.58 -7.89
CA HIS A 53 6.41 7.40 -7.88
C HIS A 53 7.00 7.92 -9.18
N ARG A 54 7.81 8.96 -9.08
CA ARG A 54 8.33 9.68 -10.25
C ARG A 54 9.26 8.81 -11.11
N LYS A 55 10.13 8.04 -10.47
CA LYS A 55 11.09 7.20 -11.21
C LYS A 55 10.42 6.01 -11.88
N LEU A 56 9.47 5.40 -11.20
CA LEU A 56 8.72 4.28 -11.74
C LEU A 56 7.58 4.72 -12.64
N ARG A 57 7.24 6.00 -12.60
CA ARG A 57 6.16 6.61 -13.39
C ARG A 57 4.84 5.85 -13.25
N ARG A 58 4.44 5.62 -12.01
CA ARG A 58 3.22 4.87 -11.74
C ARG A 58 2.60 5.30 -10.42
N LEU A 59 1.29 5.12 -10.34
CA LEU A 59 0.54 5.33 -9.12
C LEU A 59 0.78 4.18 -8.16
N ILE A 60 0.82 4.49 -6.87
CA ILE A 60 0.98 3.49 -5.82
C ILE A 60 -0.16 3.64 -4.84
N ALA A 61 -1.02 2.62 -4.80
CA ALA A 61 -2.17 2.57 -3.91
C ALA A 61 -1.78 1.85 -2.64
N ILE A 62 -2.09 2.43 -1.49
CA ILE A 62 -1.76 1.85 -0.20
C ILE A 62 -3.03 1.68 0.61
N ASP A 63 -3.28 0.47 1.06
CA ASP A 63 -4.43 0.16 1.89
C ASP A 63 -3.97 -0.43 3.22
N LEU A 64 -4.56 0.06 4.31
CA LEU A 64 -4.17 -0.30 5.66
C LEU A 64 -5.24 -1.20 6.27
N LYS A 65 -4.82 -2.35 6.80
CA LYS A 65 -5.73 -3.29 7.45
C LYS A 65 -5.24 -3.59 8.85
N ARG A 66 -6.15 -3.59 9.81
CA ARG A 66 -5.83 -3.87 11.22
C ARG A 66 -5.98 -5.34 11.57
N THR A 67 -5.93 -6.20 10.58
CA THR A 67 -6.03 -7.64 10.75
C THR A 67 -4.90 -8.30 9.99
N ARG A 68 -4.75 -9.61 10.19
CA ARG A 68 -3.86 -10.40 9.36
C ARG A 68 -4.27 -10.30 7.90
N PHE A 69 -3.34 -10.58 7.02
CA PHE A 69 -3.64 -10.66 5.61
C PHE A 69 -4.75 -11.66 5.35
N LYS A 70 -5.71 -11.26 4.51
CA LYS A 70 -6.78 -12.12 4.04
C LYS A 70 -6.82 -12.09 2.52
N PRO A 71 -7.08 -13.21 1.87
CA PRO A 71 -7.15 -13.23 0.40
C PRO A 71 -8.15 -12.23 -0.19
N ALA A 72 -9.22 -11.92 0.54
CA ALA A 72 -10.20 -10.94 0.12
C ALA A 72 -9.59 -9.54 -0.05
N TYR A 73 -8.57 -9.20 0.75
CA TYR A 73 -7.90 -7.91 0.64
C TYR A 73 -7.15 -7.78 -0.68
N LYS A 74 -6.59 -8.88 -1.15
CA LYS A 74 -5.91 -8.90 -2.44
C LYS A 74 -6.89 -8.64 -3.57
N GLY A 75 -8.04 -9.29 -3.54
CA GLY A 75 -9.08 -9.08 -4.53
C GLY A 75 -9.60 -7.65 -4.53
N GLN A 76 -9.76 -7.07 -3.36
CA GLN A 76 -10.18 -5.68 -3.23
C GLN A 76 -9.13 -4.73 -3.80
N MET A 77 -7.85 -4.96 -3.50
CA MET A 77 -6.78 -4.14 -4.04
C MET A 77 -6.69 -4.25 -5.56
N GLU A 78 -6.90 -5.43 -6.11
CA GLU A 78 -6.93 -5.60 -7.57
C GLU A 78 -8.03 -4.74 -8.20
N LEU A 79 -9.20 -4.67 -7.57
CA LEU A 79 -10.28 -3.78 -8.01
C LEU A 79 -9.83 -2.33 -8.03
N TYR A 80 -9.15 -1.89 -6.97
CA TYR A 80 -8.65 -0.52 -6.87
C TYR A 80 -7.64 -0.23 -7.96
N LEU A 81 -6.72 -1.17 -8.20
CA LEU A 81 -5.69 -0.98 -9.22
C LEU A 81 -6.29 -0.90 -10.62
N ARG A 82 -7.30 -1.71 -10.91
CA ARG A 82 -7.99 -1.65 -12.20
C ARG A 82 -8.71 -0.33 -12.38
N TYR A 83 -9.34 0.17 -11.31
CA TYR A 83 -9.99 1.47 -11.37
C TYR A 83 -8.98 2.58 -11.65
N LEU A 84 -7.85 2.58 -10.93
CA LEU A 84 -6.81 3.58 -11.12
C LEU A 84 -6.20 3.50 -12.52
N ASP A 85 -5.99 2.29 -13.01
CA ASP A 85 -5.45 2.08 -14.36
C ASP A 85 -6.38 2.64 -15.43
N LYS A 86 -7.67 2.46 -15.25
CA LYS A 86 -8.65 2.88 -16.21
C LYS A 86 -8.97 4.37 -16.16
N HIS A 87 -9.06 4.93 -14.95
CA HIS A 87 -9.59 6.29 -14.75
C HIS A 87 -8.55 7.33 -14.36
N GLU A 88 -7.44 6.93 -13.75
CA GLU A 88 -6.49 7.90 -13.20
C GLU A 88 -5.12 7.86 -13.88
N ARG A 89 -4.76 6.75 -14.47
CA ARG A 89 -3.48 6.64 -15.14
C ARG A 89 -3.43 7.53 -16.38
N ASN A 90 -2.36 8.30 -16.50
CA ASN A 90 -2.14 9.12 -17.68
C ASN A 90 -1.35 8.34 -18.73
N GLU A 91 -1.44 8.83 -19.97
CA GLU A 91 -0.70 8.24 -21.07
C GLU A 91 0.81 8.33 -20.78
N GLY A 92 1.53 7.25 -21.02
CA GLY A 92 2.96 7.19 -20.76
C GLY A 92 3.32 6.68 -19.36
N GLU A 93 2.34 6.53 -18.48
CA GLU A 93 2.58 5.96 -17.16
C GLU A 93 2.43 4.45 -17.17
N GLU A 94 3.16 3.80 -16.27
CA GLU A 94 3.04 2.36 -16.08
C GLU A 94 1.77 2.03 -15.28
N SER A 95 1.39 0.76 -15.25
CA SER A 95 0.22 0.33 -14.49
C SER A 95 0.43 0.55 -12.99
N PRO A 96 -0.65 0.86 -12.23
CA PRO A 96 -0.51 1.11 -10.79
C PRO A 96 -0.04 -0.09 -10.01
N LEU A 97 0.65 0.19 -8.90
CA LEU A 97 1.05 -0.82 -7.90
C LEU A 97 0.20 -0.68 -6.66
N GLY A 98 -0.02 -1.77 -5.95
CA GLY A 98 -0.73 -1.76 -4.70
C GLY A 98 0.13 -2.29 -3.56
N LEU A 99 0.07 -1.61 -2.42
CA LEU A 99 0.69 -2.06 -1.18
C LEU A 99 -0.41 -2.29 -0.15
N LEU A 100 -0.49 -3.51 0.35
CA LEU A 100 -1.37 -3.85 1.46
C LEU A 100 -0.53 -3.94 2.71
N LEU A 101 -0.83 -3.10 3.68
CA LEU A 101 -0.19 -3.17 4.98
C LEU A 101 -1.18 -3.76 5.98
N CYS A 102 -0.89 -4.97 6.43
CA CYS A 102 -1.73 -5.67 7.40
C CYS A 102 -1.00 -5.68 8.74
N ALA A 103 -1.62 -5.12 9.76
CA ALA A 103 -1.04 -5.02 11.09
C ALA A 103 -2.02 -5.59 12.11
N GLU A 104 -1.58 -6.60 12.85
CA GLU A 104 -2.34 -7.17 13.95
C GLU A 104 -1.43 -7.22 15.17
N GLY A 105 -1.71 -6.37 16.15
CA GLY A 105 -0.84 -6.24 17.29
C GLY A 105 0.52 -5.72 16.88
N SER A 106 1.57 -6.46 17.22
CA SER A 106 2.94 -6.11 16.83
C SER A 106 3.39 -6.72 15.51
N ASN A 107 2.52 -7.52 14.89
CA ASN A 107 2.84 -8.18 13.63
C ASN A 107 2.45 -7.29 12.46
N GLU A 108 3.40 -7.03 11.59
CA GLU A 108 3.18 -6.24 10.40
C GLU A 108 3.57 -7.05 9.17
N GLN A 109 2.75 -6.96 8.14
CA GLN A 109 2.99 -7.65 6.88
C GLN A 109 2.66 -6.71 5.74
N ILE A 110 3.57 -6.60 4.78
CA ILE A 110 3.37 -5.79 3.59
C ILE A 110 3.32 -6.70 2.38
N GLU A 111 2.25 -6.59 1.61
CA GLU A 111 2.08 -7.29 0.35
C GLU A 111 2.11 -6.29 -0.79
N LEU A 112 2.93 -6.56 -1.79
CA LEU A 112 2.97 -5.76 -3.01
C LEU A 112 2.18 -6.46 -4.09
N LEU A 113 1.30 -5.71 -4.75
CA LEU A 113 0.41 -6.24 -5.77
C LEU A 113 0.57 -5.45 -7.07
N GLN A 114 0.62 -6.18 -8.16
CA GLN A 114 0.63 -5.60 -9.51
C GLN A 114 -0.49 -6.24 -10.33
N LEU A 115 -0.98 -5.51 -11.32
CA LEU A 115 -1.96 -6.05 -12.25
C LEU A 115 -1.35 -7.11 -13.17
N GLU A 116 -0.03 -7.09 -13.34
CA GLU A 116 0.71 -8.06 -14.13
C GLU A 116 1.31 -9.15 -13.23
N ASP A 117 1.75 -10.24 -13.83
CA ASP A 117 2.19 -11.46 -13.12
C ASP A 117 3.45 -11.29 -12.29
N SER A 118 4.09 -10.14 -12.31
CA SER A 118 5.33 -9.88 -11.56
C SER A 118 5.09 -9.55 -10.09
N GLY A 119 3.83 -9.47 -9.64
CA GLY A 119 3.50 -9.03 -8.29
C GLY A 119 4.07 -9.91 -7.18
N ILE A 120 4.09 -11.22 -7.38
CA ILE A 120 4.61 -12.16 -6.38
C ILE A 120 6.10 -11.91 -6.15
N LYS A 121 6.85 -11.72 -7.22
CA LYS A 121 8.29 -11.50 -7.15
C LYS A 121 8.63 -10.19 -6.44
N ALA A 122 7.85 -9.15 -6.68
CA ALA A 122 8.04 -7.87 -6.04
C ALA A 122 7.71 -7.93 -4.54
N ALA A 123 6.66 -8.68 -4.17
CA ALA A 123 6.31 -8.86 -2.78
C ALA A 123 7.44 -9.56 -2.01
N GLN A 124 8.06 -10.57 -2.60
CA GLN A 124 9.20 -11.25 -2.00
C GLN A 124 10.37 -10.30 -1.77
N THR A 125 10.62 -9.41 -2.73
CA THR A 125 11.68 -8.43 -2.61
C THR A 125 11.46 -7.51 -1.41
N ILE A 126 10.24 -7.07 -1.20
CA ILE A 126 9.90 -6.20 -0.09
C ILE A 126 10.03 -6.94 1.24
N GLN A 127 9.59 -8.18 1.32
CA GLN A 127 9.74 -8.99 2.53
C GLN A 127 11.22 -9.19 2.87
N ASN A 128 12.04 -9.48 1.88
CA ASN A 128 13.48 -9.63 2.08
C ASN A 128 14.11 -8.35 2.60
N TYR A 129 13.69 -7.21 2.07
CA TYR A 129 14.16 -5.91 2.53
C TYR A 129 13.82 -5.69 4.01
N ARG A 130 12.60 -5.99 4.41
CA ARG A 130 12.17 -5.86 5.80
C ARG A 130 12.95 -6.78 6.72
N GLN A 131 13.19 -8.00 6.32
CA GLN A 131 14.00 -8.94 7.10
C GLN A 131 15.40 -8.41 7.32
N LYS A 132 16.03 -7.87 6.29
CA LYS A 132 17.36 -7.27 6.41
C LYS A 132 17.37 -6.11 7.40
N ASN A 133 16.35 -5.28 7.37
CA ASN A 133 16.25 -4.14 8.29
C ASN A 133 15.96 -4.58 9.72
N CYS A 134 15.18 -5.62 9.91
CA CYS A 134 14.99 -6.20 11.25
C CYS A 134 16.32 -6.69 11.83
N TYR A 135 17.14 -7.37 11.03
CA TYR A 135 18.45 -7.82 11.50
C TYR A 135 19.37 -6.64 11.85
N LYS A 136 19.34 -5.59 11.06
CA LYS A 136 20.13 -4.39 11.35
C LYS A 136 19.70 -3.70 12.62
N SER A 137 18.41 -3.66 12.89
CA SER A 137 17.89 -2.98 14.09
C SER A 137 18.11 -3.79 15.37
N SER A 138 18.31 -5.10 15.26
CA SER A 138 18.54 -5.97 16.42
C SER A 138 20.02 -6.11 16.76
N SER A 139 20.89 -5.57 15.98
CA SER A 139 22.32 -5.58 16.25
C SER A 139 22.75 -4.25 16.87
#